data_9feb23a17f5cd3c4d3fe137a1d1b1270
#
_entry.id   9feb23a17f5cd3c4d3fe137a1d1b1270
#
_cell.length_a   1.000
_cell.length_b   1.000
_cell.length_c   1.000
_cell.angle_alpha   90.00
_cell.angle_beta   90.00
_cell.angle_gamma   90.00
#
_symmetry.space_group_name_H-M   'P 1'
#
loop_
_entity.id
_entity.type
_entity.pdbx_description
1 polymer ?
#
loop_
_entity_poly.entity_id
_entity_poly.type
_entity_poly.pdbx_seq_one_letter_code
_entity_poly.pdbx_strand_id
1 'polypeptide(L)'
;MVGATALSLEGLVAVDADVARLRRGDPNALSELIIRYQNRLYRYLLRIVRQPAEAEDLFQQTWLRVVEKIRSFDASRNFDAWLFTLARNLAIDHLRRIRPQSLDESLANSSDSETIADRISSKDHTPLDHALAAERRTEISEAMAGLPMMYREVLTLRFEDEMKIEEIAQVTAVPVSTVKSRLRRSLEQLRYALEARYPGGTWQ
;
A
#
# COMPACT_ATOMS: atom_id res chain seq x y z
N MET A 1 -6.12 12.65 19.51
CA MET A 1 -7.14 12.55 18.46
C MET A 1 -6.53 12.99 17.16
N VAL A 2 -6.41 12.09 16.28
CA VAL A 2 -5.46 11.85 15.22
C VAL A 2 -5.96 12.49 13.93
N GLY A 3 -5.12 13.25 13.26
CA GLY A 3 -5.34 13.62 11.87
C GLY A 3 -5.12 12.44 10.95
N ALA A 4 -6.10 11.54 10.86
CA ALA A 4 -6.25 10.66 9.73
C ALA A 4 -6.59 11.54 8.53
N THR A 5 -5.72 11.60 7.54
CA THR A 5 -6.04 12.18 6.25
C THR A 5 -6.94 11.19 5.51
N ALA A 6 -8.15 11.02 6.02
CA ALA A 6 -9.24 10.55 5.20
C ALA A 6 -9.23 11.46 3.96
N LEU A 7 -9.24 10.89 2.77
CA LEU A 7 -9.64 11.65 1.58
C LEU A 7 -10.98 12.25 1.98
N SER A 8 -10.99 13.55 2.26
CA SER A 8 -12.22 14.25 2.59
C SER A 8 -13.20 14.01 1.45
N LEU A 9 -14.50 14.15 1.68
CA LEU A 9 -15.50 14.06 0.60
C LEU A 9 -15.09 14.92 -0.61
N GLU A 10 -14.42 16.05 -0.36
CA GLU A 10 -13.82 16.91 -1.38
C GLU A 10 -12.69 16.19 -2.17
N GLY A 11 -11.88 15.38 -1.50
CA GLY A 11 -10.81 14.61 -2.16
C GLY A 11 -11.36 13.49 -3.05
N LEU A 12 -12.42 12.81 -2.63
CA LEU A 12 -13.10 11.79 -3.45
C LEU A 12 -13.78 12.41 -4.67
N VAL A 13 -14.50 13.52 -4.49
CA VAL A 13 -15.12 14.24 -5.60
C VAL A 13 -14.09 14.74 -6.60
N ALA A 14 -12.92 15.20 -6.12
CA ALA A 14 -11.82 15.63 -6.98
C ALA A 14 -11.22 14.45 -7.78
N VAL A 15 -11.06 13.27 -7.17
CA VAL A 15 -10.58 12.06 -7.88
C VAL A 15 -11.55 11.66 -8.99
N ASP A 16 -12.84 11.61 -8.71
CA ASP A 16 -13.85 11.24 -9.69
C ASP A 16 -13.87 12.23 -10.88
N ALA A 17 -13.67 13.52 -10.60
CA ALA A 17 -13.57 14.55 -11.64
C ALA A 17 -12.32 14.34 -12.52
N ASP A 18 -11.15 14.07 -11.91
CA ASP A 18 -9.90 13.83 -12.64
C ASP A 18 -9.98 12.55 -13.46
N VAL A 19 -10.56 11.49 -12.93
CA VAL A 19 -10.82 10.24 -13.65
C VAL A 19 -11.73 10.48 -14.85
N ALA A 20 -12.80 11.26 -14.68
CA ALA A 20 -13.71 11.61 -15.77
C ALA A 20 -13.00 12.45 -16.85
N ARG A 21 -12.10 13.36 -16.47
CA ARG A 21 -11.27 14.16 -17.41
C ARG A 21 -10.30 13.26 -18.16
N LEU A 22 -9.60 12.35 -17.46
CA LEU A 22 -8.67 11.40 -18.07
C LEU A 22 -9.38 10.48 -19.08
N ARG A 23 -10.59 10.00 -18.76
CA ARG A 23 -11.40 9.19 -19.70
C ARG A 23 -11.75 9.95 -20.98
N ARG A 24 -11.87 11.28 -20.94
CA ARG A 24 -12.08 12.15 -22.11
C ARG A 24 -10.79 12.48 -22.87
N GLY A 25 -9.63 12.02 -22.36
CA GLY A 25 -8.33 12.21 -23.00
C GLY A 25 -7.60 13.48 -22.56
N ASP A 26 -7.96 14.08 -21.42
CA ASP A 26 -7.21 15.21 -20.85
C ASP A 26 -5.88 14.74 -20.24
N PRO A 27 -4.71 15.09 -20.83
CA PRO A 27 -3.42 14.65 -20.33
C PRO A 27 -3.07 15.26 -18.97
N ASN A 28 -3.59 16.45 -18.64
CA ASN A 28 -3.31 17.09 -17.36
C ASN A 28 -3.92 16.30 -16.19
N ALA A 29 -5.08 15.68 -16.40
CA ALA A 29 -5.73 14.85 -15.41
C ALA A 29 -4.86 13.64 -15.01
N LEU A 30 -4.09 13.07 -15.94
CA LEU A 30 -3.13 12.00 -15.64
C LEU A 30 -2.05 12.48 -14.66
N SER A 31 -1.46 13.65 -14.94
CA SER A 31 -0.42 14.23 -14.07
C SER A 31 -0.94 14.52 -12.68
N GLU A 32 -2.16 15.03 -12.55
CA GLU A 32 -2.81 15.31 -11.27
C GLU A 32 -3.04 14.02 -10.46
N LEU A 33 -3.52 12.96 -11.13
CA LEU A 33 -3.67 11.64 -10.51
C LEU A 33 -2.30 11.05 -10.09
N ILE A 34 -1.27 11.13 -10.95
CA ILE A 34 0.07 10.65 -10.60
C ILE A 34 0.58 11.36 -9.34
N ILE A 35 0.51 12.68 -9.28
CA ILE A 35 0.95 13.46 -8.12
C ILE A 35 0.19 13.05 -6.85
N ARG A 36 -1.11 12.82 -6.96
CA ARG A 36 -1.97 12.43 -5.84
C ARG A 36 -1.64 11.03 -5.30
N TYR A 37 -1.35 10.08 -6.19
CA TYR A 37 -1.16 8.67 -5.84
C TYR A 37 0.31 8.25 -5.71
N GLN A 38 1.29 9.06 -6.14
CA GLN A 38 2.70 8.66 -6.23
C GLN A 38 3.24 8.04 -4.95
N ASN A 39 3.07 8.69 -3.80
CA ASN A 39 3.60 8.19 -2.53
C ASN A 39 2.89 6.93 -2.03
N ARG A 40 1.56 6.86 -2.17
CA ARG A 40 0.75 5.73 -1.75
C ARG A 40 1.06 4.49 -2.59
N LEU A 41 0.97 4.65 -3.92
CA LEU A 41 1.16 3.56 -4.87
C LEU A 41 2.60 3.04 -4.85
N TYR A 42 3.61 3.93 -4.81
CA TYR A 42 5.01 3.53 -4.72
C TYR A 42 5.30 2.75 -3.43
N ARG A 43 4.86 3.24 -2.27
CA ARG A 43 5.03 2.52 -1.00
C ARG A 43 4.37 1.15 -1.03
N TYR A 44 3.16 1.06 -1.53
CA TYR A 44 2.47 -0.22 -1.68
C TYR A 44 3.26 -1.21 -2.52
N LEU A 45 3.74 -0.79 -3.70
CA LEU A 45 4.57 -1.62 -4.57
C LEU A 45 5.87 -2.03 -3.88
N LEU A 46 6.56 -1.10 -3.22
CA LEU A 46 7.78 -1.37 -2.47
C LEU A 46 7.55 -2.38 -1.34
N ARG A 47 6.39 -2.33 -0.66
CA ARG A 47 6.01 -3.33 0.36
C ARG A 47 5.84 -4.74 -0.24
N ILE A 48 5.44 -4.85 -1.50
CA ILE A 48 5.26 -6.14 -2.18
C ILE A 48 6.59 -6.69 -2.69
N VAL A 49 7.31 -5.91 -3.54
CA VAL A 49 8.50 -6.42 -4.24
C VAL A 49 9.79 -6.26 -3.44
N ARG A 50 9.85 -5.32 -2.49
CA ARG A 50 10.97 -5.06 -1.55
C ARG A 50 12.26 -4.58 -2.23
N GLN A 51 12.21 -4.22 -3.49
CA GLN A 51 13.32 -3.72 -4.29
C GLN A 51 12.93 -2.36 -4.88
N PRO A 52 13.64 -1.27 -4.55
CA PRO A 52 13.27 0.07 -5.02
C PRO A 52 13.19 0.18 -6.55
N ALA A 53 14.17 -0.36 -7.27
CA ALA A 53 14.19 -0.33 -8.74
C ALA A 53 12.98 -1.07 -9.34
N GLU A 54 12.62 -2.24 -8.80
CA GLU A 54 11.44 -2.98 -9.24
C GLU A 54 10.14 -2.22 -8.93
N ALA A 55 10.07 -1.56 -7.77
CA ALA A 55 8.91 -0.75 -7.40
C ALA A 55 8.73 0.45 -8.33
N GLU A 56 9.82 1.12 -8.75
CA GLU A 56 9.77 2.20 -9.72
C GLU A 56 9.29 1.73 -11.10
N ASP A 57 9.83 0.62 -11.59
CA ASP A 57 9.41 0.04 -12.87
C ASP A 57 7.93 -0.34 -12.85
N LEU A 58 7.47 -0.99 -11.77
CA LEU A 58 6.07 -1.38 -11.61
C LEU A 58 5.14 -0.16 -11.44
N PHE A 59 5.62 0.90 -10.79
CA PHE A 59 4.89 2.16 -10.69
C PHE A 59 4.64 2.76 -12.07
N GLN A 60 5.67 2.86 -12.91
CA GLN A 60 5.54 3.35 -14.28
C GLN A 60 4.62 2.44 -15.12
N GLN A 61 4.80 1.13 -15.05
CA GLN A 61 3.95 0.16 -15.74
C GLN A 61 2.49 0.25 -15.29
N THR A 62 2.23 0.54 -14.01
CA THR A 62 0.86 0.72 -13.51
C THR A 62 0.19 1.91 -14.19
N TRP A 63 0.87 3.04 -14.31
CA TRP A 63 0.30 4.22 -14.98
C TRP A 63 0.11 4.02 -16.48
N LEU A 64 1.00 3.29 -17.15
CA LEU A 64 0.78 2.87 -18.54
C LEU A 64 -0.49 2.02 -18.65
N ARG A 65 -0.71 1.07 -17.75
CA ARG A 65 -1.95 0.27 -17.70
C ARG A 65 -3.18 1.11 -17.39
N VAL A 66 -3.06 2.14 -16.55
CA VAL A 66 -4.16 3.09 -16.32
C VAL A 66 -4.55 3.76 -17.63
N VAL A 67 -3.60 4.32 -18.37
CA VAL A 67 -3.86 4.99 -19.66
C VAL A 67 -4.52 4.04 -20.66
N GLU A 68 -4.05 2.81 -20.76
CA GLU A 68 -4.61 1.80 -21.67
C GLU A 68 -6.06 1.43 -21.30
N LYS A 69 -6.37 1.31 -20.01
CA LYS A 69 -7.62 0.73 -19.51
C LYS A 69 -8.64 1.76 -19.01
N ILE A 70 -8.28 3.02 -18.85
CA ILE A 70 -9.15 4.03 -18.23
C ILE A 70 -10.48 4.22 -18.97
N ARG A 71 -10.48 4.06 -20.31
CA ARG A 71 -11.69 4.17 -21.11
C ARG A 71 -12.73 3.10 -20.80
N SER A 72 -12.26 1.90 -20.38
CA SER A 72 -13.10 0.77 -19.99
C SER A 72 -13.38 0.72 -18.47
N PHE A 73 -12.82 1.66 -17.70
CA PHE A 73 -13.07 1.74 -16.26
C PHE A 73 -14.53 2.13 -16.00
N ASP A 74 -15.19 1.35 -15.15
CA ASP A 74 -16.54 1.63 -14.70
C ASP A 74 -16.51 2.69 -13.59
N ALA A 75 -16.97 3.90 -13.92
CA ALA A 75 -16.96 5.04 -13.00
C ALA A 75 -17.87 4.87 -11.76
N SER A 76 -18.71 3.83 -11.71
CA SER A 76 -19.47 3.49 -10.49
C SER A 76 -18.62 2.77 -9.43
N ARG A 77 -17.42 2.33 -9.81
CA ARG A 77 -16.49 1.62 -8.93
C ARG A 77 -15.48 2.58 -8.30
N ASN A 78 -14.96 2.19 -7.14
CA ASN A 78 -13.90 2.93 -6.47
C ASN A 78 -12.61 2.89 -7.30
N PHE A 79 -12.08 4.08 -7.66
CA PHE A 79 -10.86 4.21 -8.45
C PHE A 79 -9.63 3.70 -7.69
N ASP A 80 -9.52 3.95 -6.37
CA ASP A 80 -8.42 3.46 -5.53
C ASP A 80 -8.31 1.94 -5.63
N ALA A 81 -9.41 1.24 -5.38
CA ALA A 81 -9.43 -0.22 -5.43
C ALA A 81 -9.07 -0.75 -6.83
N TRP A 82 -9.51 -0.09 -7.90
CA TRP A 82 -9.17 -0.46 -9.26
C TRP A 82 -7.68 -0.22 -9.57
N LEU A 83 -7.14 0.96 -9.21
CA LEU A 83 -5.73 1.30 -9.40
C LEU A 83 -4.82 0.32 -8.67
N PHE A 84 -5.10 0.06 -7.39
CA PHE A 84 -4.30 -0.88 -6.59
C PHE A 84 -4.44 -2.33 -7.07
N THR A 85 -5.58 -2.71 -7.64
CA THR A 85 -5.73 -4.02 -8.32
C THR A 85 -4.81 -4.15 -9.53
N LEU A 86 -4.69 -3.10 -10.36
CA LEU A 86 -3.76 -3.09 -11.49
C LEU A 86 -2.31 -3.24 -11.02
N ALA A 87 -1.92 -2.44 -10.03
CA ALA A 87 -0.59 -2.46 -9.44
C ALA A 87 -0.24 -3.83 -8.85
N ARG A 88 -1.17 -4.40 -8.07
CA ARG A 88 -1.00 -5.73 -7.49
C ARG A 88 -0.80 -6.81 -8.54
N ASN A 89 -1.63 -6.83 -9.55
CA ASN A 89 -1.52 -7.84 -10.61
C ASN A 89 -0.16 -7.78 -11.30
N LEU A 90 0.33 -6.57 -11.62
CA LEU A 90 1.67 -6.39 -12.19
C LEU A 90 2.77 -6.87 -11.23
N ALA A 91 2.67 -6.54 -9.95
CA ALA A 91 3.64 -6.96 -8.94
C ALA A 91 3.66 -8.49 -8.74
N ILE A 92 2.49 -9.13 -8.67
CA ILE A 92 2.38 -10.60 -8.56
C ILE A 92 2.94 -11.28 -9.82
N ASP A 93 2.61 -10.78 -11.01
CA ASP A 93 3.14 -11.33 -12.26
C ASP A 93 4.66 -11.16 -12.36
N HIS A 94 5.20 -10.03 -11.88
CA HIS A 94 6.64 -9.79 -11.79
C HIS A 94 7.31 -10.79 -10.85
N LEU A 95 6.80 -10.97 -9.63
CA LEU A 95 7.32 -11.94 -8.67
C LEU A 95 7.28 -13.37 -9.19
N ARG A 96 6.22 -13.75 -9.90
CA ARG A 96 6.09 -15.07 -10.53
C ARG A 96 7.17 -15.34 -11.58
N ARG A 97 7.56 -14.31 -12.35
CA ARG A 97 8.61 -14.45 -13.36
C ARG A 97 9.99 -14.61 -12.75
N ILE A 98 10.27 -13.89 -11.66
CA ILE A 98 11.59 -13.90 -11.00
C ILE A 98 11.76 -15.15 -10.12
N ARG A 99 10.67 -15.65 -9.50
CA ARG A 99 10.69 -16.78 -8.57
C ARG A 99 9.65 -17.85 -8.95
N PRO A 100 9.87 -18.64 -10.00
CA PRO A 100 8.88 -19.61 -10.48
C PRO A 100 8.50 -20.71 -9.48
N GLN A 101 9.34 -21.01 -8.49
CA GLN A 101 9.20 -22.17 -7.60
C GLN A 101 8.76 -21.87 -6.16
N SER A 102 8.54 -20.61 -5.78
CA SER A 102 8.33 -20.30 -4.35
C SER A 102 7.14 -19.41 -4.02
N LEU A 103 6.17 -19.26 -4.90
CA LEU A 103 5.01 -18.41 -4.56
C LEU A 103 4.07 -19.04 -3.53
N ASP A 104 3.95 -20.36 -3.48
CA ASP A 104 3.18 -21.04 -2.44
C ASP A 104 3.95 -21.13 -1.11
N GLU A 105 5.28 -21.16 -1.15
CA GLU A 105 6.16 -21.19 0.04
C GLU A 105 6.70 -19.81 0.43
N SER A 106 6.88 -18.89 -0.51
CA SER A 106 7.42 -17.54 -0.29
C SER A 106 6.41 -16.55 0.31
N LEU A 107 5.19 -16.99 0.53
CA LEU A 107 4.27 -16.33 1.44
C LEU A 107 4.75 -16.45 2.92
N ALA A 108 5.75 -17.28 3.18
CA ALA A 108 6.19 -17.59 4.54
C ALA A 108 7.55 -17.02 4.96
N ASN A 109 8.55 -16.87 4.10
CA ASN A 109 9.89 -16.47 4.56
C ASN A 109 10.68 -15.70 3.50
N SER A 110 11.05 -14.47 3.79
CA SER A 110 12.29 -13.86 3.31
C SER A 110 12.71 -12.72 4.22
N SER A 111 13.75 -12.99 4.99
CA SER A 111 14.57 -12.00 5.68
C SER A 111 15.60 -11.45 4.70
N ASP A 112 15.79 -10.19 4.79
CA ASP A 112 16.80 -9.26 4.32
C ASP A 112 16.26 -8.20 3.36
N SER A 113 16.11 -7.00 3.91
CA SER A 113 16.11 -5.78 3.11
C SER A 113 16.36 -4.57 4.02
N GLU A 114 17.34 -3.78 3.64
CA GLU A 114 17.68 -2.51 4.26
C GLU A 114 16.49 -1.54 4.23
N THR A 115 16.31 -0.87 5.35
CA THR A 115 15.22 0.08 5.58
C THR A 115 15.56 1.42 4.95
N ILE A 116 14.87 1.80 3.89
CA ILE A 116 14.86 3.20 3.44
C ILE A 116 13.76 3.90 4.23
N ALA A 117 14.17 4.76 5.16
CA ALA A 117 13.26 5.61 5.93
C ALA A 117 12.64 6.66 5.02
N ASP A 118 11.34 6.54 4.78
CA ASP A 118 10.59 7.51 4.00
C ASP A 118 10.20 8.71 4.87
N ARG A 119 10.68 9.89 4.48
CA ARG A 119 10.38 11.17 5.13
C ARG A 119 9.00 11.64 4.69
N ILE A 120 8.00 11.42 5.52
CA ILE A 120 6.71 12.12 5.37
C ILE A 120 6.55 13.06 6.56
N SER A 121 6.64 14.35 6.26
CA SER A 121 6.36 15.45 7.19
C SER A 121 4.87 15.49 7.49
N SER A 122 4.50 15.40 8.76
CA SER A 122 3.16 15.76 9.26
C SER A 122 3.28 16.88 10.27
N LYS A 123 2.28 17.76 10.27
CA LYS A 123 2.20 19.04 10.95
C LYS A 123 2.17 18.93 12.48
N ASP A 124 2.78 19.93 13.14
CA ASP A 124 2.57 20.42 14.51
C ASP A 124 2.65 19.41 15.65
N HIS A 125 3.86 18.90 15.86
CA HIS A 125 4.29 18.28 17.13
C HIS A 125 5.65 18.85 17.50
N THR A 126 6.04 18.75 18.78
CA THR A 126 7.37 19.19 19.21
C THR A 126 8.46 18.37 18.49
N PRO A 127 9.70 18.88 18.36
CA PRO A 127 10.80 18.11 17.75
C PRO A 127 11.00 16.73 18.40
N LEU A 128 10.74 16.61 19.70
CA LEU A 128 10.82 15.34 20.43
C LEU A 128 9.69 14.37 20.02
N ASP A 129 8.45 14.88 19.90
CA ASP A 129 7.31 14.05 19.46
C ASP A 129 7.50 13.57 18.03
N HIS A 130 8.10 14.40 17.17
CA HIS A 130 8.47 14.00 15.80
C HIS A 130 9.54 12.93 15.76
N ALA A 131 10.57 13.04 16.60
CA ALA A 131 11.64 12.04 16.70
C ALA A 131 11.09 10.69 17.20
N LEU A 132 10.31 10.70 18.28
CA LEU A 132 9.67 9.49 18.81
C LEU A 132 8.67 8.86 17.83
N ALA A 133 7.91 9.67 17.10
CA ALA A 133 7.00 9.16 16.07
C ALA A 133 7.75 8.59 14.88
N ALA A 134 8.88 9.17 14.49
CA ALA A 134 9.75 8.64 13.42
C ALA A 134 10.40 7.31 13.83
N GLU A 135 10.90 7.20 15.06
CA GLU A 135 11.46 5.97 15.62
C GLU A 135 10.43 4.84 15.62
N ARG A 136 9.22 5.08 16.15
CA ARG A 136 8.13 4.10 16.14
C ARG A 136 7.72 3.67 14.73
N ARG A 137 7.72 4.60 13.75
CA ARG A 137 7.43 4.27 12.36
C ARG A 137 8.50 3.35 11.78
N THR A 138 9.76 3.59 12.09
CA THR A 138 10.87 2.73 11.68
C THR A 138 10.72 1.34 12.27
N GLU A 139 10.48 1.24 13.59
CA GLU A 139 10.25 -0.03 14.29
C GLU A 139 9.11 -0.85 13.68
N ILE A 140 7.96 -0.20 13.43
CA ILE A 140 6.81 -0.85 12.79
C ILE A 140 7.15 -1.27 11.35
N SER A 141 7.84 -0.42 10.58
CA SER A 141 8.25 -0.73 9.21
C SER A 141 9.17 -1.95 9.15
N GLU A 142 10.14 -2.03 10.05
CA GLU A 142 11.06 -3.15 10.16
C GLU A 142 10.35 -4.44 10.60
N ALA A 143 9.45 -4.36 11.58
CA ALA A 143 8.64 -5.50 12.00
C ALA A 143 7.71 -5.98 10.86
N MET A 144 7.10 -5.05 10.13
CA MET A 144 6.30 -5.38 8.94
C MET A 144 7.13 -6.06 7.85
N ALA A 145 8.38 -5.66 7.65
CA ALA A 145 9.26 -6.26 6.64
C ALA A 145 9.48 -7.77 6.88
N GLY A 146 9.45 -8.23 8.13
CA GLY A 146 9.55 -9.65 8.49
C GLY A 146 8.27 -10.47 8.27
N LEU A 147 7.13 -9.82 8.02
CA LEU A 147 5.87 -10.53 7.84
C LEU A 147 5.75 -11.18 6.46
N PRO A 148 5.03 -12.30 6.33
CA PRO A 148 4.61 -12.83 5.03
C PRO A 148 3.90 -11.77 4.18
N MET A 149 4.13 -11.80 2.85
CA MET A 149 3.59 -10.81 1.91
C MET A 149 2.09 -10.57 2.10
N MET A 150 1.29 -11.64 2.22
CA MET A 150 -0.17 -11.54 2.37
C MET A 150 -0.62 -10.76 3.62
N TYR A 151 0.16 -10.80 4.70
CA TYR A 151 -0.12 -10.07 5.93
C TYR A 151 0.34 -8.62 5.83
N ARG A 152 1.51 -8.40 5.27
CA ARG A 152 2.05 -7.07 5.00
C ARG A 152 1.13 -6.30 4.05
N GLU A 153 0.64 -6.95 2.99
CA GLU A 153 -0.30 -6.39 2.02
C GLU A 153 -1.59 -5.88 2.67
N VAL A 154 -2.25 -6.71 3.46
CA VAL A 154 -3.53 -6.29 4.09
C VAL A 154 -3.35 -5.22 5.16
N LEU A 155 -2.20 -5.20 5.87
CA LEU A 155 -1.88 -4.12 6.81
C LEU A 155 -1.64 -2.80 6.09
N THR A 156 -0.86 -2.80 5.01
CA THR A 156 -0.60 -1.60 4.20
C THR A 156 -1.91 -1.04 3.66
N LEU A 157 -2.72 -1.85 2.98
CA LEU A 157 -3.99 -1.39 2.41
C LEU A 157 -4.96 -0.87 3.49
N ARG A 158 -4.99 -1.48 4.68
CA ARG A 158 -5.91 -1.08 5.74
C ARG A 158 -5.47 0.15 6.51
N PHE A 159 -4.18 0.24 6.89
CA PHE A 159 -3.69 1.25 7.84
C PHE A 159 -2.87 2.37 7.20
N GLU A 160 -2.18 2.10 6.08
CA GLU A 160 -1.46 3.14 5.34
C GLU A 160 -2.34 3.77 4.25
N ASP A 161 -3.18 2.96 3.58
CA ASP A 161 -4.06 3.40 2.50
C ASP A 161 -5.54 3.56 2.90
N GLU A 162 -5.88 3.28 4.16
CA GLU A 162 -7.20 3.47 4.78
C GLU A 162 -8.37 2.79 4.04
N MET A 163 -8.08 1.75 3.25
CA MET A 163 -9.09 1.05 2.46
C MET A 163 -10.10 0.32 3.34
N LYS A 164 -11.34 0.26 2.88
CA LYS A 164 -12.39 -0.57 3.47
C LYS A 164 -12.09 -2.05 3.22
N ILE A 165 -12.62 -2.92 4.07
CA ILE A 165 -12.40 -4.38 3.96
C ILE A 165 -12.88 -4.92 2.61
N GLU A 166 -13.97 -4.39 2.09
CA GLU A 166 -14.54 -4.75 0.80
C GLU A 166 -13.61 -4.34 -0.37
N GLU A 167 -12.97 -3.19 -0.28
CA GLU A 167 -11.99 -2.72 -1.25
C GLU A 167 -10.72 -3.57 -1.21
N ILE A 168 -10.23 -3.90 -0.01
CA ILE A 168 -9.10 -4.83 0.18
C ILE A 168 -9.43 -6.22 -0.41
N ALA A 169 -10.66 -6.71 -0.24
CA ALA A 169 -11.11 -7.96 -0.81
C ALA A 169 -11.07 -7.92 -2.36
N GLN A 170 -11.46 -6.79 -2.94
CA GLN A 170 -11.38 -6.56 -4.38
C GLN A 170 -9.91 -6.51 -4.85
N VAL A 171 -9.04 -5.72 -4.20
CA VAL A 171 -7.62 -5.61 -4.55
C VAL A 171 -6.91 -6.94 -4.46
N THR A 172 -7.12 -7.68 -3.36
CA THR A 172 -6.43 -8.95 -3.10
C THR A 172 -7.05 -10.16 -3.76
N ALA A 173 -8.22 -9.99 -4.39
CA ALA A 173 -9.01 -11.05 -5.05
C ALA A 173 -9.32 -12.24 -4.10
N VAL A 174 -9.64 -11.94 -2.83
CA VAL A 174 -10.05 -12.95 -1.83
C VAL A 174 -11.36 -12.55 -1.15
N PRO A 175 -12.12 -13.49 -0.58
CA PRO A 175 -13.35 -13.18 0.15
C PRO A 175 -13.12 -12.22 1.33
N VAL A 176 -14.13 -11.41 1.66
CA VAL A 176 -14.12 -10.48 2.82
C VAL A 176 -13.80 -11.20 4.13
N SER A 177 -14.31 -12.42 4.32
CA SER A 177 -14.00 -13.25 5.49
C SER A 177 -12.51 -13.60 5.59
N THR A 178 -11.87 -13.84 4.44
CA THR A 178 -10.42 -14.10 4.35
C THR A 178 -9.62 -12.83 4.68
N VAL A 179 -10.05 -11.65 4.19
CA VAL A 179 -9.41 -10.38 4.56
C VAL A 179 -9.47 -10.16 6.07
N LYS A 180 -10.64 -10.33 6.69
CA LYS A 180 -10.81 -10.21 8.14
C LYS A 180 -9.88 -11.14 8.93
N SER A 181 -9.79 -12.41 8.51
CA SER A 181 -8.91 -13.39 9.17
C SER A 181 -7.43 -13.07 8.95
N ARG A 182 -7.04 -12.59 7.76
CA ARG A 182 -5.67 -12.14 7.47
C ARG A 182 -5.30 -10.91 8.32
N LEU A 183 -6.18 -9.91 8.41
CA LEU A 183 -5.95 -8.72 9.25
C LEU A 183 -5.74 -9.10 10.71
N ARG A 184 -6.59 -9.96 11.28
CA ARG A 184 -6.41 -10.41 12.66
C ARG A 184 -5.06 -11.10 12.87
N ARG A 185 -4.73 -12.07 12.01
CA ARG A 185 -3.46 -12.80 12.12
C ARG A 185 -2.24 -11.91 11.88
N SER A 186 -2.36 -10.94 10.96
CA SER A 186 -1.27 -10.01 10.68
C SER A 186 -0.98 -9.08 11.86
N LEU A 187 -2.01 -8.62 12.57
CA LEU A 187 -1.83 -7.83 13.79
C LEU A 187 -1.22 -8.66 14.93
N GLU A 188 -1.66 -9.92 15.11
CA GLU A 188 -1.07 -10.85 16.08
C GLU A 188 0.43 -11.09 15.79
N GLN A 189 0.79 -11.32 14.52
CA GLN A 189 2.20 -11.53 14.13
C GLN A 189 3.04 -10.25 14.22
N LEU A 190 2.48 -9.10 13.84
CA LEU A 190 3.15 -7.82 13.96
C LEU A 190 3.45 -7.51 15.44
N ARG A 191 2.48 -7.71 16.32
CA ARG A 191 2.66 -7.54 17.77
C ARG A 191 3.78 -8.44 18.29
N TYR A 192 3.75 -9.73 17.95
CA TYR A 192 4.80 -10.66 18.35
C TYR A 192 6.19 -10.24 17.84
N ALA A 193 6.28 -9.80 16.58
CA ALA A 193 7.54 -9.33 16.00
C ALA A 193 8.08 -8.06 16.70
N LEU A 194 7.19 -7.13 17.09
CA LEU A 194 7.56 -5.92 17.84
C LEU A 194 8.00 -6.25 19.26
N GLU A 195 7.28 -7.11 19.97
CA GLU A 195 7.64 -7.54 21.33
C GLU A 195 8.99 -8.28 21.37
N ALA A 196 9.27 -9.13 20.38
CA ALA A 196 10.53 -9.86 20.27
C ALA A 196 11.72 -8.94 19.94
N ARG A 197 11.51 -7.90 19.14
CA ARG A 197 12.59 -7.01 18.66
C ARG A 197 12.83 -5.83 19.61
N TYR A 198 11.79 -5.36 20.28
CA TYR A 198 11.82 -4.19 21.16
C TYR A 198 11.21 -4.54 22.54
N PRO A 199 11.90 -5.35 23.34
CA PRO A 199 11.41 -5.74 24.65
C PRO A 199 11.33 -4.52 25.57
N GLY A 200 10.12 -4.18 26.03
CA GLY A 200 9.83 -3.01 26.87
C GLY A 200 9.00 -1.91 26.17
N GLY A 201 8.72 -2.04 24.90
CA GLY A 201 7.76 -1.19 24.18
C GLY A 201 6.32 -1.54 24.58
N THR A 202 5.48 -0.51 24.78
CA THR A 202 4.04 -0.69 25.04
C THR A 202 3.29 -0.74 23.71
N TRP A 203 3.05 -1.95 23.20
CA TRP A 203 2.35 -2.20 21.93
C TRP A 203 0.89 -2.58 22.20
N GLN A 204 0.05 -1.62 22.61
CA GLN A 204 -1.40 -1.82 22.82
C GLN A 204 -2.23 -1.30 21.66
#